data_a0b5663cf746b0c74181989959bdfdb6
#
_entry.id   a0b5663cf746b0c74181989959bdfdb6
#
_cell.length_a   1.000
_cell.length_b   1.000
_cell.length_c   1.000
_cell.angle_alpha   90.00
_cell.angle_beta   90.00
_cell.angle_gamma   90.00
#
_symmetry.space_group_name_H-M   'P 1'
#
loop_
_entity.id
_entity.type
_entity.pdbx_description
1 polymer ?
#
loop_
_entity_poly.entity_id
_entity_poly.type
_entity_poly.pdbx_seq_one_letter_code
_entity_poly.pdbx_strand_id
1 'polypeptide(L)'
;MPSKIRRRVIPLLLCLMAVFALTGCGPLLELNQKYAHPEIYVNYGTAVSTDISEYVNMDTLSKEEQKYVKKNSSVVYHGNKVSGHKYDRPGTYPLTIYYEDQVYRKYQVTIKDMEKPKFKKAKDVYIFKDTELTEYELQDLLKGMFKATDNSGKVELKLSHEKINVHKVRNYIVHATATDPYGNVSQAKATFHIQKAEYGAMGTYIYVSIPKQQLTYFVDGKINMSSPVVTGTQGVHDTPRGSYHINSMSTGTRLKGQGYDVTVQYWMAFIGGSFGIHSAEWRGAFGGNIYQYGGSHGCVNMPVYAAGELFQKVDIGTPVIVGD
;
A
#
# COMPACT_ATOMS: atom_id res chain seq x y z
N MET A 1 50.79 -31.33 41.07
CA MET A 1 50.56 -30.62 39.78
C MET A 1 50.73 -31.62 38.66
N PRO A 2 49.69 -31.96 37.94
CA PRO A 2 49.86 -32.62 36.66
C PRO A 2 49.28 -31.76 35.52
N SER A 3 50.08 -31.77 34.44
CA SER A 3 49.90 -31.04 33.18
C SER A 3 48.70 -31.52 32.38
N LYS A 4 47.94 -30.57 31.87
CA LYS A 4 46.86 -30.78 30.90
C LYS A 4 47.41 -31.10 29.52
N ILE A 5 47.25 -32.32 29.06
CA ILE A 5 47.48 -32.73 27.68
C ILE A 5 46.24 -32.40 26.89
N ARG A 6 46.30 -31.35 26.01
CA ARG A 6 45.33 -31.10 24.97
C ARG A 6 45.54 -32.10 23.84
N ARG A 7 44.61 -33.04 23.69
CA ARG A 7 44.53 -33.87 22.47
C ARG A 7 43.88 -33.03 21.37
N ARG A 8 44.68 -32.63 20.39
CA ARG A 8 44.19 -32.16 19.09
C ARG A 8 43.75 -33.40 18.30
N VAL A 9 42.46 -33.50 18.04
CA VAL A 9 41.91 -34.43 17.06
C VAL A 9 42.11 -33.80 15.70
N ILE A 10 43.06 -34.29 14.93
CA ILE A 10 43.25 -34.01 13.51
C ILE A 10 42.30 -34.93 12.75
N PRO A 11 41.34 -34.45 11.94
CA PRO A 11 40.62 -35.36 11.08
C PRO A 11 41.57 -35.84 9.98
N LEU A 12 41.80 -37.14 9.98
CA LEU A 12 42.58 -37.85 8.97
C LEU A 12 41.79 -37.79 7.65
N LEU A 13 42.18 -36.87 6.76
CA LEU A 13 41.76 -36.86 5.39
C LEU A 13 42.49 -37.97 4.66
N LEU A 14 41.83 -39.11 4.47
CA LEU A 14 42.37 -40.20 3.64
C LEU A 14 42.30 -39.73 2.18
N CYS A 15 43.41 -39.20 1.67
CA CYS A 15 43.67 -39.12 0.25
C CYS A 15 43.89 -40.53 -0.29
N LEU A 16 42.85 -41.16 -0.83
CA LEU A 16 43.05 -42.28 -1.74
C LEU A 16 43.32 -41.68 -3.13
N MET A 17 44.60 -41.47 -3.44
CA MET A 17 45.03 -41.34 -4.83
C MET A 17 45.00 -42.73 -5.47
N ALA A 18 43.88 -43.04 -6.13
CA ALA A 18 43.87 -44.15 -7.08
C ALA A 18 44.25 -43.59 -8.46
N VAL A 19 45.49 -43.87 -8.83
CA VAL A 19 45.96 -43.74 -10.22
C VAL A 19 45.18 -44.75 -11.06
N PHE A 20 44.16 -44.28 -11.83
CA PHE A 20 43.57 -45.02 -12.94
C PHE A 20 43.99 -44.39 -14.23
N ALA A 21 44.99 -44.97 -14.85
CA ALA A 21 45.32 -44.76 -16.25
C ALA A 21 44.39 -45.60 -17.12
N LEU A 22 43.86 -44.97 -18.18
CA LEU A 22 43.35 -45.58 -19.43
C LEU A 22 42.05 -46.41 -19.35
N THR A 23 40.94 -45.74 -19.16
CA THR A 23 39.66 -45.98 -19.89
C THR A 23 38.78 -44.77 -19.67
N GLY A 24 38.31 -44.14 -20.67
CA GLY A 24 37.35 -43.04 -20.88
C GLY A 24 36.50 -42.51 -19.73
N CYS A 25 37.03 -42.38 -18.54
CA CYS A 25 36.35 -41.70 -17.42
C CYS A 25 36.55 -40.19 -17.55
N GLY A 26 35.48 -39.45 -17.45
CA GLY A 26 35.49 -38.00 -17.42
C GLY A 26 36.24 -37.43 -16.20
N PRO A 27 36.38 -36.12 -16.09
CA PRO A 27 37.08 -35.46 -15.00
C PRO A 27 36.37 -35.71 -13.66
N LEU A 28 37.16 -35.71 -12.58
CA LEU A 28 36.67 -35.85 -11.22
C LEU A 28 35.89 -34.54 -10.88
N LEU A 29 34.66 -34.69 -10.43
CA LEU A 29 33.84 -33.56 -10.11
C LEU A 29 33.99 -33.15 -8.64
N GLU A 30 34.12 -31.85 -8.40
CA GLU A 30 34.05 -31.23 -7.10
C GLU A 30 32.74 -30.43 -6.98
N LEU A 31 32.01 -30.64 -5.88
CA LEU A 31 30.78 -29.89 -5.62
C LEU A 31 31.09 -28.46 -5.20
N ASN A 32 30.27 -27.50 -5.64
CA ASN A 32 30.27 -26.18 -5.05
C ASN A 32 29.97 -26.26 -3.56
N GLN A 33 30.72 -25.51 -2.76
CA GLN A 33 30.64 -25.55 -1.29
C GLN A 33 29.20 -25.34 -0.78
N LYS A 34 28.41 -24.52 -1.49
CA LYS A 34 26.98 -24.28 -1.24
C LYS A 34 26.14 -25.57 -1.28
N TYR A 35 26.56 -26.56 -2.04
CA TYR A 35 25.86 -27.83 -2.26
C TYR A 35 26.61 -29.06 -1.64
N ALA A 36 27.52 -28.81 -0.70
CA ALA A 36 28.20 -29.87 0.03
C ALA A 36 27.25 -30.73 0.89
N HIS A 37 26.17 -30.12 1.40
CA HIS A 37 25.14 -30.80 2.19
C HIS A 37 24.03 -31.36 1.30
N PRO A 38 23.37 -32.47 1.69
CA PRO A 38 22.30 -33.09 0.89
C PRO A 38 20.97 -32.35 0.96
N GLU A 39 20.87 -31.30 1.77
CA GLU A 39 19.68 -30.45 1.91
C GLU A 39 19.93 -29.10 1.24
N ILE A 40 19.00 -28.69 0.39
CA ILE A 40 18.99 -27.40 -0.29
C ILE A 40 17.73 -26.64 0.12
N TYR A 41 17.89 -25.41 0.58
CA TYR A 41 16.78 -24.52 0.90
C TYR A 41 16.63 -23.47 -0.19
N VAL A 42 15.44 -23.35 -0.74
CA VAL A 42 15.11 -22.40 -1.79
C VAL A 42 13.93 -21.54 -1.33
N ASN A 43 14.06 -20.22 -1.49
CA ASN A 43 12.95 -19.34 -1.16
C ASN A 43 11.80 -19.48 -2.16
N TYR A 44 10.57 -19.45 -1.66
CA TYR A 44 9.39 -19.47 -2.50
C TYR A 44 9.41 -18.30 -3.50
N GLY A 45 9.01 -18.56 -4.73
CA GLY A 45 9.12 -17.59 -5.82
C GLY A 45 10.43 -17.72 -6.62
N THR A 46 11.42 -18.52 -6.15
CA THR A 46 12.67 -18.78 -6.85
C THR A 46 12.61 -20.13 -7.57
N ALA A 47 13.04 -20.18 -8.82
CA ALA A 47 13.13 -21.43 -9.57
C ALA A 47 14.33 -22.26 -9.08
N VAL A 48 14.14 -23.55 -8.95
CA VAL A 48 15.25 -24.51 -8.73
C VAL A 48 16.00 -24.68 -10.05
N SER A 49 17.30 -24.47 -10.01
CA SER A 49 18.15 -24.64 -11.21
C SER A 49 18.30 -26.11 -11.56
N THR A 50 18.34 -26.40 -12.86
CA THR A 50 18.71 -27.71 -13.41
C THR A 50 20.00 -27.64 -14.23
N ASP A 51 20.75 -26.56 -14.12
CA ASP A 51 22.07 -26.40 -14.73
C ASP A 51 23.14 -27.01 -13.83
N ILE A 52 23.90 -27.99 -14.33
CA ILE A 52 24.96 -28.66 -13.59
C ILE A 52 26.04 -27.69 -13.09
N SER A 53 26.29 -26.59 -13.79
CA SER A 53 27.28 -25.59 -13.41
C SER A 53 26.94 -24.85 -12.10
N GLU A 54 25.71 -24.92 -11.63
CA GLU A 54 25.32 -24.41 -10.31
C GLU A 54 25.82 -25.32 -9.17
N TYR A 55 25.93 -26.62 -9.44
CA TYR A 55 26.19 -27.66 -8.41
C TYR A 55 27.66 -28.08 -8.34
N VAL A 56 28.36 -28.00 -9.46
CA VAL A 56 29.76 -28.39 -9.62
C VAL A 56 30.67 -27.17 -9.69
N ASN A 57 31.80 -27.23 -9.03
CA ASN A 57 32.86 -26.22 -9.08
C ASN A 57 33.55 -26.26 -10.46
N MET A 58 33.01 -25.49 -11.41
CA MET A 58 33.53 -25.43 -12.78
C MET A 58 34.93 -24.78 -12.84
N ASP A 59 35.32 -23.97 -11.85
CA ASP A 59 36.59 -23.24 -11.86
C ASP A 59 37.81 -24.17 -11.66
N THR A 60 37.57 -25.38 -11.16
CA THR A 60 38.59 -26.40 -11.01
C THR A 60 38.88 -27.19 -12.32
N LEU A 61 38.08 -26.97 -13.36
CA LEU A 61 38.06 -27.69 -14.62
C LEU A 61 38.58 -26.82 -15.77
N SER A 62 39.36 -27.44 -16.71
CA SER A 62 39.70 -26.82 -17.99
C SER A 62 38.44 -26.57 -18.83
N LYS A 63 38.52 -25.74 -19.89
CA LYS A 63 37.40 -25.44 -20.76
C LYS A 63 36.85 -26.69 -21.47
N GLU A 64 37.69 -27.61 -21.86
CA GLU A 64 37.36 -28.89 -22.47
C GLU A 64 36.61 -29.80 -21.48
N GLU A 65 37.11 -29.89 -20.25
CA GLU A 65 36.46 -30.64 -19.18
C GLU A 65 35.10 -30.05 -18.79
N GLN A 66 34.98 -28.75 -18.69
CA GLN A 66 33.67 -28.06 -18.46
C GLN A 66 32.66 -28.44 -19.54
N LYS A 67 33.06 -28.45 -20.82
CA LYS A 67 32.20 -28.84 -21.93
C LYS A 67 31.83 -30.33 -21.83
N TYR A 68 32.79 -31.20 -21.46
CA TYR A 68 32.53 -32.61 -21.25
C TYR A 68 31.52 -32.86 -20.11
N VAL A 69 31.73 -32.21 -18.96
CA VAL A 69 30.81 -32.31 -17.81
C VAL A 69 29.41 -31.84 -18.17
N LYS A 70 29.27 -30.70 -18.82
CA LYS A 70 27.95 -30.20 -19.27
C LYS A 70 27.23 -31.14 -20.23
N LYS A 71 27.99 -31.86 -21.07
CA LYS A 71 27.45 -32.83 -22.03
C LYS A 71 27.02 -34.15 -21.38
N ASN A 72 27.80 -34.61 -20.39
CA ASN A 72 27.64 -35.95 -19.80
C ASN A 72 27.00 -35.91 -18.40
N SER A 73 26.41 -34.78 -18.01
CA SER A 73 25.66 -34.66 -16.75
C SER A 73 24.20 -34.29 -17.01
N SER A 74 23.35 -34.70 -16.10
CA SER A 74 21.96 -34.23 -16.06
C SER A 74 21.53 -33.99 -14.62
N VAL A 75 20.67 -32.97 -14.43
CA VAL A 75 20.05 -32.63 -13.15
C VAL A 75 18.56 -32.87 -13.28
N VAL A 76 18.08 -33.90 -12.60
CA VAL A 76 16.68 -34.30 -12.60
C VAL A 76 16.03 -33.81 -11.32
N TYR A 77 15.08 -32.92 -11.44
CA TYR A 77 14.32 -32.31 -10.36
C TYR A 77 12.82 -32.58 -10.51
N HIS A 78 12.23 -33.10 -9.45
CA HIS A 78 10.80 -33.44 -9.41
C HIS A 78 10.03 -32.52 -8.46
N GLY A 79 9.88 -31.24 -8.87
CA GLY A 79 9.14 -30.24 -8.13
C GLY A 79 7.64 -30.23 -8.47
N ASN A 80 6.89 -29.41 -7.72
CA ASN A 80 5.46 -29.17 -7.94
C ASN A 80 5.26 -27.70 -8.35
N LYS A 81 5.34 -27.44 -9.64
CA LYS A 81 5.24 -26.07 -10.20
C LYS A 81 3.95 -25.36 -9.84
N VAL A 82 4.06 -24.08 -9.51
CA VAL A 82 2.90 -23.18 -9.48
C VAL A 82 2.46 -22.92 -10.92
N SER A 83 1.16 -23.05 -11.18
CA SER A 83 0.60 -22.89 -12.53
C SER A 83 1.02 -21.54 -13.13
N GLY A 84 1.59 -21.57 -14.34
CA GLY A 84 2.07 -20.38 -15.04
C GLY A 84 3.40 -19.81 -14.55
N HIS A 85 4.07 -20.46 -13.59
CA HIS A 85 5.34 -19.99 -13.01
C HIS A 85 6.47 -21.02 -13.14
N LYS A 86 7.72 -20.52 -13.05
CA LYS A 86 8.93 -21.37 -13.09
C LYS A 86 9.33 -21.93 -11.71
N TYR A 87 8.73 -21.43 -10.63
CA TYR A 87 9.00 -21.87 -9.26
C TYR A 87 7.95 -22.87 -8.76
N ASP A 88 8.27 -23.58 -7.68
CA ASP A 88 7.46 -24.64 -7.11
C ASP A 88 6.69 -24.17 -5.87
N ARG A 89 5.64 -24.91 -5.53
CA ARG A 89 4.91 -24.73 -4.26
C ARG A 89 5.81 -25.06 -3.08
N PRO A 90 5.60 -24.48 -1.90
CA PRO A 90 6.28 -24.89 -0.68
C PRO A 90 6.13 -26.40 -0.44
N GLY A 91 7.24 -27.04 -0.05
CA GLY A 91 7.34 -28.48 0.13
C GLY A 91 8.77 -28.96 -0.04
N THR A 92 8.97 -30.27 0.11
CA THR A 92 10.28 -30.92 -0.07
C THR A 92 10.24 -31.85 -1.27
N TYR A 93 11.23 -31.71 -2.15
CA TYR A 93 11.26 -32.36 -3.46
C TYR A 93 12.62 -32.97 -3.74
N PRO A 94 12.68 -34.17 -4.35
CA PRO A 94 13.95 -34.79 -4.70
C PRO A 94 14.60 -34.15 -5.91
N LEU A 95 15.92 -34.01 -5.84
CA LEU A 95 16.78 -33.62 -6.96
C LEU A 95 17.93 -34.61 -7.04
N THR A 96 18.20 -35.14 -8.24
CA THR A 96 19.28 -36.11 -8.48
C THR A 96 20.17 -35.55 -9.59
N ILE A 97 21.48 -35.57 -9.33
CA ILE A 97 22.52 -35.30 -10.33
C ILE A 97 23.05 -36.61 -10.84
N TYR A 98 23.04 -36.76 -12.14
CA TYR A 98 23.69 -37.87 -12.86
C TYR A 98 24.95 -37.35 -13.56
N TYR A 99 25.97 -38.14 -13.57
CA TYR A 99 27.19 -37.93 -14.31
C TYR A 99 27.63 -39.25 -14.94
N GLU A 100 27.87 -39.26 -16.25
CA GLU A 100 28.15 -40.47 -17.02
C GLU A 100 27.14 -41.61 -16.77
N ASP A 101 25.84 -41.25 -16.78
CA ASP A 101 24.70 -42.15 -16.53
C ASP A 101 24.68 -42.79 -15.12
N GLN A 102 25.58 -42.39 -14.24
CA GLN A 102 25.61 -42.82 -12.83
C GLN A 102 25.01 -41.73 -11.92
N VAL A 103 24.39 -42.17 -10.80
CA VAL A 103 23.95 -41.23 -9.75
C VAL A 103 25.18 -40.67 -9.08
N TYR A 104 25.43 -39.37 -9.31
CA TYR A 104 26.55 -38.66 -8.68
C TYR A 104 26.15 -38.10 -7.30
N ARG A 105 24.97 -37.45 -7.19
CA ARG A 105 24.51 -36.86 -5.92
C ARG A 105 22.99 -36.79 -5.87
N LYS A 106 22.45 -37.00 -4.66
CA LYS A 106 21.00 -36.79 -4.36
C LYS A 106 20.85 -35.68 -3.35
N TYR A 107 19.81 -34.84 -3.56
CA TYR A 107 19.43 -33.75 -2.68
C TYR A 107 17.96 -33.82 -2.33
N GLN A 108 17.62 -33.26 -1.15
CA GLN A 108 16.29 -32.88 -0.77
C GLN A 108 16.19 -31.35 -0.88
N VAL A 109 15.39 -30.87 -1.81
CA VAL A 109 15.15 -29.43 -2.03
C VAL A 109 13.90 -29.03 -1.26
N THR A 110 14.07 -28.22 -0.22
CA THR A 110 12.97 -27.67 0.57
C THR A 110 12.68 -26.26 0.11
N ILE A 111 11.51 -26.09 -0.49
CA ILE A 111 10.94 -24.77 -0.85
C ILE A 111 10.19 -24.24 0.36
N LYS A 112 10.61 -23.11 0.87
CA LYS A 112 9.99 -22.46 2.02
C LYS A 112 9.90 -20.95 1.77
N ASP A 113 8.79 -20.35 2.12
CA ASP A 113 8.70 -18.90 2.13
C ASP A 113 9.40 -18.34 3.36
N MET A 114 10.42 -17.54 3.14
CA MET A 114 11.23 -16.89 4.15
C MET A 114 11.12 -15.36 4.07
N GLU A 115 10.36 -14.84 3.12
CA GLU A 115 10.12 -13.41 3.02
C GLU A 115 8.98 -12.98 3.94
N LYS A 116 9.11 -11.79 4.49
CA LYS A 116 8.05 -11.17 5.29
C LYS A 116 7.20 -10.28 4.40
N PRO A 117 5.90 -10.17 4.66
CA PRO A 117 5.05 -9.18 4.00
C PRO A 117 5.67 -7.79 4.05
N LYS A 118 5.54 -7.03 2.95
CA LYS A 118 6.05 -5.66 2.82
C LYS A 118 4.89 -4.68 2.80
N PHE A 119 4.89 -3.72 3.73
CA PHE A 119 3.93 -2.63 3.69
C PHE A 119 4.23 -1.68 2.51
N LYS A 120 3.27 -1.53 1.61
CA LYS A 120 3.30 -0.58 0.48
C LYS A 120 2.73 0.77 0.87
N LYS A 121 1.91 0.82 1.93
CA LYS A 121 1.29 2.02 2.47
C LYS A 121 1.16 1.87 3.98
N ALA A 122 1.58 2.90 4.70
CA ALA A 122 1.17 3.21 6.06
C ALA A 122 0.96 4.73 6.07
N LYS A 123 -0.29 5.21 6.02
CA LYS A 123 -0.62 6.62 5.85
C LYS A 123 -1.54 7.08 6.98
N ASP A 124 -1.24 8.22 7.57
CA ASP A 124 -2.09 8.85 8.54
C ASP A 124 -3.45 9.24 7.93
N VAL A 125 -4.49 9.20 8.76
CA VAL A 125 -5.85 9.62 8.42
C VAL A 125 -6.26 10.76 9.34
N TYR A 126 -6.93 11.75 8.79
CA TYR A 126 -7.40 12.94 9.49
C TYR A 126 -8.91 13.04 9.35
N ILE A 127 -9.61 13.15 10.47
CA ILE A 127 -11.03 13.49 10.51
C ILE A 127 -11.26 14.67 11.45
N PHE A 128 -12.40 15.34 11.31
CA PHE A 128 -12.80 16.38 12.24
C PHE A 128 -13.52 15.78 13.45
N LYS A 129 -13.37 16.45 14.60
CA LYS A 129 -14.16 16.15 15.79
C LYS A 129 -15.65 16.17 15.43
N ASP A 130 -16.39 15.25 16.02
CA ASP A 130 -17.84 15.09 15.82
C ASP A 130 -18.24 14.68 14.39
N THR A 131 -17.29 14.15 13.57
CA THR A 131 -17.64 13.48 12.32
C THR A 131 -18.51 12.27 12.62
N GLU A 132 -19.71 12.22 12.04
CA GLU A 132 -20.58 11.06 12.14
C GLU A 132 -20.01 9.92 11.31
N LEU A 133 -19.62 8.84 11.98
CA LEU A 133 -19.12 7.61 11.38
C LEU A 133 -19.82 6.41 11.99
N THR A 134 -20.33 5.54 11.17
CA THR A 134 -20.72 4.20 11.59
C THR A 134 -19.47 3.39 11.95
N GLU A 135 -19.64 2.32 12.72
CA GLU A 135 -18.52 1.41 13.04
C GLU A 135 -17.89 0.84 11.77
N TYR A 136 -18.70 0.54 10.75
CA TYR A 136 -18.20 0.03 9.46
C TYR A 136 -17.30 1.05 8.75
N GLU A 137 -17.72 2.32 8.66
CA GLU A 137 -16.95 3.39 8.03
C GLU A 137 -15.64 3.66 8.79
N LEU A 138 -15.68 3.65 10.12
CA LEU A 138 -14.47 3.77 10.93
C LEU A 138 -13.51 2.63 10.63
N GLN A 139 -13.98 1.38 10.62
CA GLN A 139 -13.14 0.22 10.30
C GLN A 139 -12.59 0.27 8.88
N ASP A 140 -13.36 0.77 7.91
CA ASP A 140 -12.90 0.93 6.53
C ASP A 140 -11.80 1.99 6.41
N LEU A 141 -11.96 3.13 7.07
CA LEU A 141 -10.91 4.17 7.18
C LEU A 141 -9.63 3.60 7.78
N LEU A 142 -9.73 2.86 8.89
CA LEU A 142 -8.58 2.26 9.57
C LEU A 142 -7.86 1.22 8.69
N LYS A 143 -8.60 0.36 8.00
CA LYS A 143 -8.03 -0.59 7.03
C LYS A 143 -7.36 0.13 5.88
N GLY A 144 -7.98 1.19 5.37
CA GLY A 144 -7.45 2.03 4.29
C GLY A 144 -6.11 2.71 4.60
N MET A 145 -5.75 2.84 5.90
CA MET A 145 -4.43 3.37 6.32
C MET A 145 -3.28 2.48 5.88
N PHE A 146 -3.50 1.18 5.68
CA PHE A 146 -2.45 0.20 5.43
C PHE A 146 -2.70 -0.58 4.15
N LYS A 147 -1.60 -0.92 3.48
CA LYS A 147 -1.59 -1.89 2.38
C LYS A 147 -0.30 -2.69 2.45
N ALA A 148 -0.42 -4.00 2.56
CA ALA A 148 0.72 -4.89 2.52
C ALA A 148 0.62 -5.85 1.33
N THR A 149 1.76 -6.35 0.87
CA THR A 149 1.89 -7.35 -0.20
C THR A 149 2.98 -8.33 0.17
N ASP A 150 2.90 -9.52 -0.41
CA ASP A 150 3.86 -10.58 -0.20
C ASP A 150 4.04 -11.41 -1.48
N ASN A 151 5.17 -12.13 -1.59
CA ASN A 151 5.46 -13.03 -2.71
C ASN A 151 4.50 -14.22 -2.77
N SER A 152 3.90 -14.62 -1.64
CA SER A 152 2.85 -15.67 -1.57
C SER A 152 1.52 -15.23 -2.20
N GLY A 153 1.35 -13.95 -2.52
CA GLY A 153 0.14 -13.35 -3.10
C GLY A 153 -1.00 -13.15 -2.11
N LYS A 154 -0.86 -13.58 -0.85
CA LYS A 154 -1.87 -13.42 0.21
C LYS A 154 -1.24 -12.80 1.44
N VAL A 155 -1.96 -11.87 2.07
CA VAL A 155 -1.56 -11.25 3.34
C VAL A 155 -2.81 -11.09 4.19
N GLU A 156 -2.78 -11.60 5.40
CA GLU A 156 -3.77 -11.28 6.44
C GLU A 156 -3.33 -10.02 7.15
N LEU A 157 -4.22 -9.04 7.25
CA LEU A 157 -3.97 -7.77 7.93
C LEU A 157 -4.82 -7.71 9.20
N LYS A 158 -4.17 -7.63 10.37
CA LYS A 158 -4.81 -7.40 11.67
C LYS A 158 -4.46 -6.03 12.18
N LEU A 159 -5.48 -5.27 12.64
CA LEU A 159 -5.31 -3.96 13.24
C LEU A 159 -5.48 -4.04 14.75
N SER A 160 -4.76 -3.18 15.48
CA SER A 160 -4.86 -3.02 16.91
C SER A 160 -4.72 -1.55 17.28
N HIS A 161 -5.67 -1.04 18.04
CA HIS A 161 -5.72 0.34 18.52
C HIS A 161 -6.55 0.44 19.81
N GLU A 162 -6.37 1.52 20.56
CA GLU A 162 -7.30 1.85 21.65
C GLU A 162 -8.67 2.28 21.10
N LYS A 163 -9.72 2.24 21.94
CA LYS A 163 -11.06 2.65 21.51
C LYS A 163 -11.05 4.11 21.06
N ILE A 164 -11.39 4.34 19.80
CA ILE A 164 -11.44 5.66 19.18
C ILE A 164 -12.73 6.37 19.63
N ASN A 165 -12.58 7.61 20.09
CA ASN A 165 -13.69 8.49 20.42
C ASN A 165 -13.67 9.71 19.50
N VAL A 166 -14.55 9.73 18.49
CA VAL A 166 -14.63 10.78 17.47
C VAL A 166 -15.06 12.16 18.04
N HIS A 167 -15.59 12.19 19.28
CA HIS A 167 -15.99 13.44 19.94
C HIS A 167 -14.86 14.12 20.71
N LYS A 168 -13.64 13.59 20.64
CA LYS A 168 -12.49 14.13 21.36
C LYS A 168 -11.32 14.40 20.41
N VAL A 169 -10.85 15.64 20.36
CA VAL A 169 -9.61 15.98 19.63
C VAL A 169 -8.46 15.20 20.25
N ARG A 170 -7.91 14.26 19.50
CA ARG A 170 -6.84 13.37 19.92
C ARG A 170 -6.23 12.61 18.76
N ASN A 171 -5.00 12.16 18.95
CA ASN A 171 -4.29 11.25 18.05
C ASN A 171 -4.36 9.83 18.60
N TYR A 172 -4.69 8.87 17.75
CA TYR A 172 -4.73 7.44 18.06
C TYR A 172 -3.71 6.71 17.20
N ILE A 173 -2.81 5.96 17.84
CA ILE A 173 -1.87 5.11 17.11
C ILE A 173 -2.59 3.83 16.72
N VAL A 174 -2.58 3.53 15.45
CA VAL A 174 -3.09 2.29 14.88
C VAL A 174 -1.91 1.42 14.47
N HIS A 175 -1.82 0.23 15.03
CA HIS A 175 -0.84 -0.77 14.68
C HIS A 175 -1.45 -1.75 13.68
N ALA A 176 -0.68 -2.12 12.68
CA ALA A 176 -1.03 -3.14 11.70
C ALA A 176 -0.01 -4.27 11.75
N THR A 177 -0.51 -5.49 11.83
CA THR A 177 0.28 -6.72 11.69
C THR A 177 -0.12 -7.41 10.41
N ALA A 178 0.84 -7.62 9.52
CA ALA A 178 0.67 -8.33 8.26
C ALA A 178 1.29 -9.73 8.40
N THR A 179 0.51 -10.76 8.12
CA THR A 179 0.95 -12.17 8.21
C THR A 179 0.68 -12.86 6.87
N ASP A 180 1.66 -13.57 6.34
CA ASP A 180 1.50 -14.40 5.16
C ASP A 180 0.98 -15.81 5.52
N PRO A 181 0.62 -16.66 4.55
CA PRO A 181 0.17 -18.03 4.81
C PRO A 181 1.21 -18.95 5.44
N TYR A 182 2.48 -18.57 5.44
CA TYR A 182 3.61 -19.36 5.95
C TYR A 182 4.08 -18.90 7.32
N GLY A 183 3.41 -17.89 7.90
CA GLY A 183 3.64 -17.42 9.26
C GLY A 183 4.73 -16.35 9.37
N ASN A 184 5.23 -15.80 8.26
CA ASN A 184 6.11 -14.65 8.34
C ASN A 184 5.30 -13.39 8.65
N VAL A 185 5.85 -12.54 9.53
CA VAL A 185 5.13 -11.40 10.09
C VAL A 185 5.92 -10.12 9.91
N SER A 186 5.22 -9.05 9.54
CA SER A 186 5.72 -7.69 9.62
C SER A 186 4.73 -6.76 10.30
N GLN A 187 5.20 -5.61 10.77
CA GLN A 187 4.39 -4.63 11.49
C GLN A 187 4.60 -3.23 10.93
N ALA A 188 3.55 -2.43 11.00
CA ALA A 188 3.57 -1.01 10.69
C ALA A 188 2.68 -0.25 11.68
N LYS A 189 2.86 1.07 11.76
CA LYS A 189 1.97 1.96 12.51
C LYS A 189 1.66 3.20 11.69
N ALA A 190 0.49 3.77 11.92
CA ALA A 190 0.08 5.07 11.41
C ALA A 190 -0.81 5.75 12.44
N THR A 191 -1.06 7.04 12.29
CA THR A 191 -1.82 7.81 13.25
C THR A 191 -3.18 8.18 12.68
N PHE A 192 -4.23 7.93 13.44
CA PHE A 192 -5.58 8.40 13.19
C PHE A 192 -5.78 9.68 14.00
N HIS A 193 -5.92 10.81 13.31
CA HIS A 193 -6.02 12.13 13.89
C HIS A 193 -7.47 12.59 13.94
N ILE A 194 -7.93 12.98 15.13
CA ILE A 194 -9.17 13.72 15.32
C ILE A 194 -8.79 15.15 15.67
N GLN A 195 -9.14 16.09 14.79
CA GLN A 195 -8.73 17.48 14.88
C GLN A 195 -9.93 18.44 14.91
N LYS A 196 -9.69 19.71 15.23
CA LYS A 196 -10.72 20.76 15.10
C LYS A 196 -10.99 21.03 13.64
N ALA A 197 -12.24 21.38 13.35
CA ALA A 197 -12.65 21.86 12.05
C ALA A 197 -12.30 23.36 11.92
N GLU A 198 -11.12 23.65 11.38
CA GLU A 198 -10.62 25.02 11.25
C GLU A 198 -9.82 25.21 9.96
N TYR A 199 -9.59 26.47 9.58
CA TYR A 199 -8.76 26.81 8.41
C TYR A 199 -7.33 26.34 8.63
N GLY A 200 -6.76 25.68 7.62
CA GLY A 200 -5.37 25.18 7.69
C GLY A 200 -5.23 23.86 8.44
N ALA A 201 -6.33 23.20 8.86
CA ALA A 201 -6.30 21.85 9.39
C ALA A 201 -5.71 20.86 8.38
N MET A 202 -5.17 19.75 8.86
CA MET A 202 -4.68 18.68 7.98
C MET A 202 -5.85 17.89 7.38
N GLY A 203 -5.64 17.35 6.18
CA GLY A 203 -6.64 16.53 5.49
C GLY A 203 -7.20 17.19 4.23
N THR A 204 -8.24 16.56 3.68
CA THR A 204 -8.92 17.02 2.44
C THR A 204 -10.30 17.52 2.81
N TYR A 205 -10.57 18.79 2.54
CA TYR A 205 -11.83 19.45 2.91
C TYR A 205 -12.02 20.77 2.18
N ILE A 206 -13.27 21.26 2.14
CA ILE A 206 -13.64 22.61 1.69
C ILE A 206 -13.73 23.51 2.93
N TYR A 207 -13.13 24.69 2.87
CA TYR A 207 -13.32 25.74 3.87
C TYR A 207 -13.97 26.97 3.22
N VAL A 208 -15.09 27.41 3.78
CA VAL A 208 -15.78 28.65 3.37
C VAL A 208 -15.59 29.69 4.47
N SER A 209 -14.80 30.72 4.21
CA SER A 209 -14.68 31.88 5.10
C SER A 209 -15.75 32.90 4.78
N ILE A 210 -16.66 33.11 5.72
CA ILE A 210 -17.73 34.14 5.56
C ILE A 210 -17.15 35.56 5.54
N PRO A 211 -16.26 35.98 6.46
CA PRO A 211 -15.70 37.32 6.43
C PRO A 211 -14.83 37.59 5.21
N LYS A 212 -14.09 36.60 4.73
CA LYS A 212 -13.23 36.75 3.56
C LYS A 212 -13.97 36.56 2.24
N GLN A 213 -15.21 36.04 2.29
CA GLN A 213 -15.99 35.66 1.12
C GLN A 213 -15.15 34.83 0.14
N GLN A 214 -14.51 33.80 0.70
CA GLN A 214 -13.61 32.92 -0.03
C GLN A 214 -13.87 31.47 0.32
N LEU A 215 -13.92 30.64 -0.71
CA LEU A 215 -13.89 29.19 -0.59
C LEU A 215 -12.48 28.71 -0.92
N THR A 216 -11.93 27.84 -0.07
CA THR A 216 -10.63 27.17 -0.28
C THR A 216 -10.83 25.67 -0.18
N TYR A 217 -10.38 24.94 -1.18
CA TYR A 217 -10.32 23.48 -1.15
C TYR A 217 -8.91 23.04 -0.80
N PHE A 218 -8.80 22.25 0.26
CA PHE A 218 -7.55 21.65 0.75
C PHE A 218 -7.46 20.19 0.35
N VAL A 219 -6.27 19.74 -0.02
CA VAL A 219 -5.92 18.34 -0.23
C VAL A 219 -4.68 18.03 0.62
N ASP A 220 -4.81 17.09 1.55
CA ASP A 220 -3.76 16.72 2.50
C ASP A 220 -3.16 17.96 3.23
N GLY A 221 -4.02 18.91 3.64
CA GLY A 221 -3.64 20.14 4.34
C GLY A 221 -3.02 21.23 3.45
N LYS A 222 -2.95 21.02 2.15
CA LYS A 222 -2.41 22.01 1.19
C LYS A 222 -3.53 22.60 0.34
N ILE A 223 -3.43 23.91 0.08
CA ILE A 223 -4.38 24.57 -0.81
C ILE A 223 -4.27 23.97 -2.21
N ASN A 224 -5.37 23.42 -2.71
CA ASN A 224 -5.50 22.90 -4.07
C ASN A 224 -6.15 23.91 -4.99
N MET A 225 -7.23 24.58 -4.52
CA MET A 225 -7.83 25.69 -5.23
C MET A 225 -8.43 26.70 -4.25
N SER A 226 -8.64 27.93 -4.72
CA SER A 226 -9.31 28.95 -3.97
C SER A 226 -10.13 29.83 -4.92
N SER A 227 -11.31 30.26 -4.50
CA SER A 227 -12.20 31.10 -5.30
C SER A 227 -12.93 32.11 -4.43
N PRO A 228 -13.13 33.36 -4.88
CA PRO A 228 -14.09 34.24 -4.26
C PRO A 228 -15.48 33.66 -4.39
N VAL A 229 -16.31 33.89 -3.37
CA VAL A 229 -17.69 33.41 -3.29
C VAL A 229 -18.63 34.52 -2.82
N VAL A 230 -19.93 34.27 -2.89
CA VAL A 230 -20.93 35.08 -2.19
C VAL A 230 -21.78 34.15 -1.34
N THR A 231 -21.67 34.28 -0.02
CA THR A 231 -22.49 33.56 0.97
C THR A 231 -23.86 34.22 1.17
N GLY A 232 -24.65 33.69 2.07
CA GLY A 232 -25.93 34.21 2.44
C GLY A 232 -25.91 35.67 2.92
N THR A 233 -27.01 36.40 2.71
CA THR A 233 -27.14 37.80 3.14
C THR A 233 -27.01 37.89 4.65
N GLN A 234 -26.02 38.65 5.12
CA GLN A 234 -25.68 38.78 6.53
C GLN A 234 -26.89 39.25 7.38
N GLY A 235 -27.18 38.48 8.43
CA GLY A 235 -28.26 38.79 9.38
C GLY A 235 -29.67 38.53 8.86
N VAL A 236 -29.84 38.14 7.60
CA VAL A 236 -31.15 37.86 6.98
C VAL A 236 -31.22 36.39 6.52
N HIS A 237 -30.22 35.94 5.81
CA HIS A 237 -30.12 34.59 5.24
C HIS A 237 -28.69 34.04 5.41
N ASP A 238 -28.16 34.13 6.61
CA ASP A 238 -26.79 33.68 6.87
C ASP A 238 -26.56 32.27 6.39
N THR A 239 -25.38 32.01 5.76
CA THR A 239 -24.91 30.65 5.55
C THR A 239 -24.61 30.07 6.91
N PRO A 240 -25.21 28.93 7.32
CA PRO A 240 -24.98 28.35 8.62
C PRO A 240 -23.50 27.95 8.85
N ARG A 241 -22.89 28.44 9.94
CA ARG A 241 -21.56 28.03 10.35
C ARG A 241 -21.58 26.63 10.90
N GLY A 242 -20.52 25.87 10.69
CA GLY A 242 -20.40 24.51 11.19
C GLY A 242 -19.53 23.61 10.34
N SER A 243 -19.54 22.34 10.70
CA SER A 243 -18.87 21.26 9.98
C SER A 243 -19.90 20.37 9.33
N TYR A 244 -19.82 20.21 8.04
CA TYR A 244 -20.73 19.47 7.20
C TYR A 244 -19.94 18.55 6.27
N HIS A 245 -20.64 17.87 5.37
CA HIS A 245 -20.04 17.15 4.25
C HIS A 245 -20.95 17.30 3.01
N ILE A 246 -20.38 17.16 1.83
CA ILE A 246 -21.18 17.09 0.60
C ILE A 246 -22.06 15.84 0.69
N ASN A 247 -23.38 16.02 0.65
CA ASN A 247 -24.35 14.92 0.76
C ASN A 247 -25.01 14.58 -0.58
N SER A 248 -24.99 15.48 -1.57
CA SER A 248 -25.42 15.20 -2.94
C SER A 248 -24.73 16.12 -3.94
N MET A 249 -24.59 15.63 -5.16
CA MET A 249 -24.00 16.36 -6.29
C MET A 249 -24.84 16.15 -7.54
N SER A 250 -25.08 17.22 -8.31
CA SER A 250 -25.78 17.14 -9.59
C SER A 250 -25.46 18.31 -10.51
N THR A 251 -25.79 18.18 -11.78
CA THR A 251 -25.64 19.21 -12.80
C THR A 251 -27.01 19.59 -13.36
N GLY A 252 -27.16 20.85 -13.82
CA GLY A 252 -28.41 21.34 -14.37
C GLY A 252 -29.56 21.38 -13.35
N THR A 253 -29.25 21.70 -12.09
CA THR A 253 -30.19 21.63 -10.98
C THR A 253 -31.06 22.89 -10.94
N ARG A 254 -32.39 22.71 -10.90
CA ARG A 254 -33.34 23.82 -10.72
C ARG A 254 -33.48 24.08 -9.22
N LEU A 255 -33.11 25.29 -8.82
CA LEU A 255 -33.28 25.81 -7.46
C LEU A 255 -34.51 26.73 -7.43
N LYS A 256 -35.47 26.38 -6.56
CA LYS A 256 -36.73 27.15 -6.43
C LYS A 256 -36.97 27.49 -4.96
N GLY A 257 -37.28 28.74 -4.71
CA GLY A 257 -37.62 29.25 -3.38
C GLY A 257 -38.42 30.55 -3.46
N GLN A 258 -38.60 31.19 -2.31
CA GLN A 258 -39.29 32.45 -2.26
C GLN A 258 -38.49 33.53 -3.01
N GLY A 259 -39.07 34.02 -4.13
CA GLY A 259 -38.48 35.09 -4.92
C GLY A 259 -37.39 34.65 -5.91
N TYR A 260 -37.15 33.34 -6.09
CA TYR A 260 -36.24 32.87 -7.14
C TYR A 260 -36.68 31.52 -7.74
N ASP A 261 -36.36 31.37 -9.01
CA ASP A 261 -36.52 30.13 -9.77
C ASP A 261 -35.41 30.12 -10.84
N VAL A 262 -34.30 29.44 -10.54
CA VAL A 262 -33.08 29.48 -11.35
C VAL A 262 -32.52 28.07 -11.56
N THR A 263 -31.85 27.84 -12.68
CA THR A 263 -31.13 26.62 -12.94
C THR A 263 -29.65 26.90 -12.80
N VAL A 264 -28.94 26.07 -12.02
CA VAL A 264 -27.48 26.14 -11.81
C VAL A 264 -26.79 24.99 -12.52
N GLN A 265 -25.63 25.25 -13.09
CA GLN A 265 -24.90 24.24 -13.83
C GLN A 265 -24.26 23.16 -12.89
N TYR A 266 -23.78 23.59 -11.73
CA TYR A 266 -23.17 22.73 -10.74
C TYR A 266 -23.80 22.94 -9.38
N TRP A 267 -24.18 21.84 -8.71
CA TRP A 267 -24.79 21.81 -7.38
C TRP A 267 -24.10 20.80 -6.49
N MET A 268 -23.66 21.21 -5.32
CA MET A 268 -23.02 20.40 -4.28
C MET A 268 -23.68 20.72 -2.94
N ALA A 269 -24.69 19.95 -2.55
CA ALA A 269 -25.41 20.18 -1.28
C ALA A 269 -24.57 19.73 -0.09
N PHE A 270 -24.63 20.48 1.03
CA PHE A 270 -23.95 20.15 2.28
C PHE A 270 -24.83 20.21 3.54
N ILE A 271 -26.05 20.77 3.45
CA ILE A 271 -27.08 20.68 4.51
C ILE A 271 -28.38 20.23 3.88
N GLY A 272 -28.69 18.94 4.01
CA GLY A 272 -29.88 18.38 3.34
C GLY A 272 -29.90 18.68 1.85
N GLY A 273 -31.03 19.07 1.33
CA GLY A 273 -31.18 19.63 -0.04
C GLY A 273 -31.31 21.14 -0.09
N SER A 274 -31.16 21.86 1.06
CA SER A 274 -31.50 23.26 1.20
C SER A 274 -30.33 24.22 1.03
N PHE A 275 -29.12 23.79 1.47
CA PHE A 275 -27.91 24.60 1.35
C PHE A 275 -26.86 23.86 0.54
N GLY A 276 -26.26 24.55 -0.40
CA GLY A 276 -25.24 23.98 -1.27
C GLY A 276 -24.23 25.02 -1.74
N ILE A 277 -23.14 24.50 -2.25
CA ILE A 277 -22.14 25.24 -3.04
C ILE A 277 -22.56 25.07 -4.50
N HIS A 278 -22.72 26.18 -5.25
CA HIS A 278 -23.19 26.10 -6.63
C HIS A 278 -22.67 27.22 -7.52
N SER A 279 -22.72 27.01 -8.82
CA SER A 279 -22.50 28.05 -9.81
C SER A 279 -23.60 29.12 -9.75
N ALA A 280 -23.25 30.38 -9.98
CA ALA A 280 -24.20 31.48 -9.99
C ALA A 280 -24.03 32.29 -11.29
N GLU A 281 -24.71 31.83 -12.32
CA GLU A 281 -24.64 32.32 -13.69
C GLU A 281 -25.11 33.78 -13.82
N TRP A 282 -25.94 34.22 -12.90
CA TRP A 282 -26.53 35.59 -12.86
C TRP A 282 -25.63 36.62 -12.17
N ARG A 283 -24.48 36.19 -11.56
CA ARG A 283 -23.57 37.09 -10.85
C ARG A 283 -22.40 37.50 -11.71
N GLY A 284 -22.17 38.80 -11.84
CA GLY A 284 -20.96 39.35 -12.48
C GLY A 284 -19.78 39.57 -11.53
N ALA A 285 -19.99 39.48 -10.19
CA ALA A 285 -18.97 39.72 -9.18
C ALA A 285 -19.14 38.80 -7.97
N PHE A 286 -18.00 38.48 -7.34
CA PHE A 286 -17.91 37.61 -6.17
C PHE A 286 -16.88 38.17 -5.15
N GLY A 287 -17.05 37.83 -3.89
CA GLY A 287 -16.16 38.26 -2.81
C GLY A 287 -16.53 39.61 -2.21
N GLY A 288 -15.63 40.14 -1.40
CA GLY A 288 -15.76 41.44 -0.76
C GLY A 288 -16.97 41.53 0.17
N ASN A 289 -17.64 42.69 0.13
CA ASN A 289 -18.79 42.99 1.01
C ASN A 289 -20.16 42.67 0.38
N ILE A 290 -20.20 41.99 -0.75
CA ILE A 290 -21.47 41.70 -1.48
C ILE A 290 -22.47 40.98 -0.57
N TYR A 291 -22.01 40.05 0.26
CA TYR A 291 -22.87 39.28 1.18
C TYR A 291 -23.58 40.14 2.22
N GLN A 292 -23.13 41.36 2.49
CA GLN A 292 -23.78 42.27 3.46
C GLN A 292 -25.11 42.83 2.96
N TYR A 293 -25.29 42.96 1.63
CA TYR A 293 -26.45 43.59 1.05
C TYR A 293 -27.06 42.88 -0.18
N GLY A 294 -26.27 41.99 -0.80
CA GLY A 294 -26.66 41.25 -2.02
C GLY A 294 -26.25 39.79 -1.97
N GLY A 295 -26.26 39.20 -0.78
CA GLY A 295 -25.93 37.80 -0.55
C GLY A 295 -26.93 36.82 -1.19
N SER A 296 -26.73 35.57 -0.99
CA SER A 296 -27.66 34.50 -1.37
C SER A 296 -28.73 34.28 -0.30
N HIS A 297 -29.59 33.29 -0.48
CA HIS A 297 -30.54 32.82 0.54
C HIS A 297 -29.90 31.75 1.47
N GLY A 298 -28.56 31.82 1.62
CA GLY A 298 -27.80 30.93 2.50
C GLY A 298 -26.87 29.96 1.76
N CYS A 299 -27.02 29.74 0.48
CA CYS A 299 -26.07 28.95 -0.34
C CYS A 299 -24.74 29.68 -0.54
N VAL A 300 -23.75 28.98 -0.96
CA VAL A 300 -22.43 29.50 -1.34
C VAL A 300 -22.36 29.61 -2.86
N ASN A 301 -22.50 30.81 -3.38
CA ASN A 301 -22.49 31.12 -4.80
C ASN A 301 -21.06 31.24 -5.32
N MET A 302 -20.70 30.51 -6.37
CA MET A 302 -19.38 30.53 -6.99
C MET A 302 -19.43 31.01 -8.44
N PRO A 303 -18.33 31.57 -8.99
CA PRO A 303 -18.14 31.69 -10.43
C PRO A 303 -18.31 30.32 -11.11
N VAL A 304 -18.95 30.30 -12.29
CA VAL A 304 -19.27 29.05 -13.01
C VAL A 304 -18.02 28.17 -13.23
N TYR A 305 -16.92 28.78 -13.67
CA TYR A 305 -15.69 28.07 -13.93
C TYR A 305 -15.09 27.41 -12.65
N ALA A 306 -15.14 28.14 -11.53
CA ALA A 306 -14.63 27.68 -10.26
C ALA A 306 -15.52 26.58 -9.64
N ALA A 307 -16.86 26.73 -9.79
CA ALA A 307 -17.78 25.68 -9.37
C ALA A 307 -17.59 24.40 -10.17
N GLY A 308 -17.37 24.51 -11.48
CA GLY A 308 -17.05 23.36 -12.34
C GLY A 308 -15.74 22.70 -12.00
N GLU A 309 -14.69 23.48 -11.69
CA GLU A 309 -13.41 22.96 -11.24
C GLU A 309 -13.54 22.21 -9.90
N LEU A 310 -14.24 22.80 -8.93
CA LEU A 310 -14.49 22.18 -7.63
C LEU A 310 -15.28 20.88 -7.78
N PHE A 311 -16.36 20.90 -8.58
CA PHE A 311 -17.23 19.76 -8.83
C PHE A 311 -16.48 18.53 -9.35
N GLN A 312 -15.42 18.73 -10.16
CA GLN A 312 -14.59 17.64 -10.68
C GLN A 312 -13.55 17.09 -9.66
N LYS A 313 -13.34 17.82 -8.55
CA LYS A 313 -12.29 17.49 -7.57
C LYS A 313 -12.83 16.90 -6.27
N VAL A 314 -14.13 17.03 -6.03
CA VAL A 314 -14.78 16.62 -4.78
C VAL A 314 -15.78 15.52 -5.01
N ASP A 315 -16.07 14.76 -3.97
CA ASP A 315 -17.03 13.66 -3.96
C ASP A 315 -18.05 13.84 -2.83
N ILE A 316 -19.15 13.08 -2.89
CA ILE A 316 -20.05 12.92 -1.74
C ILE A 316 -19.23 12.42 -0.55
N GLY A 317 -19.42 13.02 0.61
CA GLY A 317 -18.63 12.78 1.81
C GLY A 317 -17.47 13.76 1.99
N THR A 318 -17.10 14.58 0.99
CA THR A 318 -16.06 15.62 1.18
C THR A 318 -16.48 16.58 2.29
N PRO A 319 -15.66 16.76 3.36
CA PRO A 319 -15.98 17.69 4.45
C PRO A 319 -16.10 19.13 3.99
N VAL A 320 -17.07 19.85 4.53
CA VAL A 320 -17.32 21.28 4.29
C VAL A 320 -17.34 22.00 5.63
N ILE A 321 -16.40 22.92 5.83
CA ILE A 321 -16.33 23.77 7.01
C ILE A 321 -16.75 25.18 6.62
N VAL A 322 -17.77 25.72 7.31
CA VAL A 322 -18.19 27.11 7.17
C VAL A 322 -17.82 27.86 8.44
N GLY A 323 -16.94 28.85 8.32
CA GLY A 323 -16.40 29.58 9.47
C GLY A 323 -15.97 31.00 9.16
N ASP A 324 -15.23 31.59 10.10
CA ASP A 324 -14.70 32.94 10.04
C ASP A 324 -13.29 32.99 9.47
#